data_f9e1b7410388ccf0c87f2a9e207ac988
#
_entry.id   f9e1b7410388ccf0c87f2a9e207ac988
#
_cell.length_a   1.000
_cell.length_b   1.000
_cell.length_c   1.000
_cell.angle_alpha   90.00
_cell.angle_beta   90.00
_cell.angle_gamma   90.00
#
_symmetry.space_group_name_H-M   'P 1'
#
loop_
_entity.id
_entity.type
_entity.pdbx_description
1 polymer ?
#
loop_
_entity_poly.entity_id
_entity_poly.type
_entity_poly.pdbx_seq_one_letter_code
_entity_poly.pdbx_strand_id
1 'polypeptide(L)'
;ISSIIQDAWQKVNTEPVCFGARGNSYGVFKITKTGRVKTMKLVHRSGYLSCCPSCSNSFWGCGSSLYSKDGLMTLITDTNRNILLPSKDYLIISHSVYAKHSYQFPGTHHQSPELVFRDPLLTLSRNQELWIWYGQDYAGYSESNNVGKTCTDVYALYV
;
A
#
# COMPACT_ATOMS: atom_id res chain seq x y z
N ILE A 1 -2.95 -38.76 5.37
CA ILE A 1 -3.53 -37.62 4.67
C ILE A 1 -2.76 -36.37 5.06
N SER A 2 -2.01 -35.89 4.14
CA SER A 2 -1.42 -34.59 4.35
C SER A 2 -2.54 -33.55 4.33
N SER A 3 -2.85 -33.01 5.47
CA SER A 3 -3.56 -31.74 5.47
C SER A 3 -2.63 -30.72 4.83
N ILE A 4 -2.94 -30.31 3.64
CA ILE A 4 -2.32 -29.13 3.08
C ILE A 4 -2.84 -27.98 3.93
N ILE A 5 -2.03 -27.52 4.85
CA ILE A 5 -2.31 -26.27 5.54
C ILE A 5 -2.08 -25.18 4.51
N GLN A 6 -3.16 -24.77 3.87
CA GLN A 6 -3.09 -23.56 3.08
C GLN A 6 -3.03 -22.39 4.04
N ASP A 7 -2.02 -21.56 3.89
CA ASP A 7 -1.97 -20.27 4.57
C ASP A 7 -3.26 -19.51 4.23
N ALA A 8 -4.07 -19.26 5.23
CA ALA A 8 -5.34 -18.57 5.03
C ALA A 8 -5.16 -17.07 5.25
N TRP A 9 -5.54 -16.29 4.27
CA TRP A 9 -5.63 -14.85 4.40
C TRP A 9 -6.75 -14.49 5.38
N GLN A 10 -6.46 -13.62 6.33
CA GLN A 10 -7.43 -13.13 7.30
C GLN A 10 -7.74 -11.67 7.02
N LYS A 11 -9.02 -11.35 6.84
CA LYS A 11 -9.46 -9.97 6.63
C LYS A 11 -9.30 -9.20 7.94
N VAL A 12 -8.69 -8.03 7.85
CA VAL A 12 -8.35 -7.21 9.03
C VAL A 12 -9.39 -6.13 9.27
N ASN A 13 -9.93 -5.56 8.21
CA ASN A 13 -10.90 -4.47 8.29
C ASN A 13 -12.35 -4.97 8.26
N THR A 14 -13.26 -4.22 8.87
CA THR A 14 -14.71 -4.45 8.77
C THR A 14 -15.32 -3.60 7.66
N GLU A 15 -14.83 -2.38 7.51
CA GLU A 15 -15.23 -1.46 6.44
C GLU A 15 -14.01 -1.11 5.59
N PRO A 16 -14.20 -0.78 4.30
CA PRO A 16 -13.08 -0.41 3.44
C PRO A 16 -12.24 0.70 4.05
N VAL A 17 -10.93 0.58 3.91
CA VAL A 17 -9.96 1.57 4.36
C VAL A 17 -9.62 2.46 3.17
N CYS A 18 -9.83 3.76 3.31
CA CYS A 18 -9.60 4.70 2.23
C CYS A 18 -8.39 5.57 2.52
N PHE A 19 -7.55 5.79 1.50
CA PHE A 19 -6.42 6.70 1.60
C PHE A 19 -6.37 7.60 0.38
N GLY A 20 -5.99 8.85 0.60
CA GLY A 20 -5.97 9.87 -0.44
C GLY A 20 -4.57 10.19 -0.93
N ALA A 21 -4.50 10.95 -2.01
CA ALA A 21 -3.26 11.22 -2.71
C ALA A 21 -2.48 12.42 -2.18
N ARG A 22 -3.07 13.23 -1.31
CA ARG A 22 -2.43 14.44 -0.76
C ARG A 22 -3.06 14.87 0.56
N GLY A 23 -2.41 15.77 1.25
CA GLY A 23 -2.95 16.41 2.46
C GLY A 23 -2.89 15.53 3.70
N ASN A 24 -1.93 14.62 3.78
CA ASN A 24 -1.80 13.66 4.88
C ASN A 24 -3.06 12.79 5.03
N SER A 25 -3.57 12.30 3.92
CA SER A 25 -4.82 11.55 3.85
C SER A 25 -4.61 10.04 3.97
N TYR A 26 -3.80 9.62 4.94
CA TYR A 26 -3.57 8.19 5.17
C TYR A 26 -4.85 7.48 5.64
N GLY A 27 -4.98 6.22 5.28
CA GLY A 27 -6.04 5.36 5.79
C GLY A 27 -5.61 4.66 7.07
N VAL A 28 -6.56 4.41 7.96
CA VAL A 28 -6.27 3.83 9.28
C VAL A 28 -6.95 2.47 9.42
N PHE A 29 -6.20 1.48 9.89
CA PHE A 29 -6.77 0.19 10.26
C PHE A 29 -6.04 -0.37 11.48
N LYS A 30 -6.68 -1.32 12.17
CA LYS A 30 -6.11 -1.95 13.37
C LYS A 30 -5.95 -3.44 13.16
N ILE A 31 -4.84 -3.96 13.66
CA ILE A 31 -4.56 -5.39 13.65
C ILE A 31 -5.55 -6.09 14.59
N THR A 32 -6.11 -7.21 14.15
CA THR A 32 -7.14 -7.94 14.89
C THR A 32 -6.59 -9.09 15.72
N LYS A 33 -5.37 -9.55 15.44
CA LYS A 33 -4.78 -10.71 16.08
C LYS A 33 -3.28 -10.51 16.25
N THR A 34 -2.78 -10.70 17.46
CA THR A 34 -1.33 -10.72 17.73
C THR A 34 -0.69 -11.92 17.05
N GLY A 35 0.44 -11.71 16.40
CA GLY A 35 1.20 -12.78 15.79
C GLY A 35 2.20 -12.29 14.76
N ARG A 36 2.80 -13.27 14.09
CA ARG A 36 3.75 -13.02 13.02
C ARG A 36 3.01 -13.05 11.69
N VAL A 37 3.16 -11.98 10.94
CA VAL A 37 2.51 -11.80 9.65
C VAL A 37 3.56 -11.94 8.55
N LYS A 38 3.37 -12.93 7.70
CA LYS A 38 4.26 -13.19 6.57
C LYS A 38 4.20 -12.05 5.56
N THR A 39 2.99 -11.59 5.28
CA THR A 39 2.75 -10.43 4.40
C THR A 39 1.32 -9.94 4.52
N MET A 40 1.04 -8.83 3.88
CA MET A 40 -0.29 -8.24 3.79
C MET A 40 -0.69 -8.06 2.33
N LYS A 41 -1.99 -8.03 2.10
CA LYS A 41 -2.58 -7.84 0.79
C LYS A 41 -3.65 -6.76 0.87
N LEU A 42 -3.68 -5.89 -0.11
CA LEU A 42 -4.73 -4.91 -0.32
C LEU A 42 -5.56 -5.34 -1.52
N VAL A 43 -6.88 -5.33 -1.35
CA VAL A 43 -7.83 -5.66 -2.43
C VAL A 43 -8.61 -4.39 -2.75
N HIS A 44 -8.50 -3.92 -3.98
CA HIS A 44 -9.20 -2.70 -4.40
C HIS A 44 -10.71 -2.88 -4.33
N ARG A 45 -11.39 -1.91 -3.72
CA ARG A 45 -12.85 -1.90 -3.59
C ARG A 45 -13.49 -0.80 -4.41
N SER A 46 -12.97 0.41 -4.33
CA SER A 46 -13.53 1.55 -5.03
C SER A 46 -12.52 2.70 -5.11
N GLY A 47 -12.83 3.68 -5.94
CA GLY A 47 -12.04 4.89 -6.06
C GLY A 47 -10.73 4.69 -6.81
N TYR A 48 -10.01 5.77 -6.96
CA TYR A 48 -8.73 5.79 -7.64
C TYR A 48 -7.91 6.99 -7.18
N LEU A 49 -6.62 6.89 -7.42
CA LEU A 49 -5.65 7.95 -7.18
C LEU A 49 -5.08 8.43 -8.51
N SER A 50 -4.59 9.65 -8.52
CA SER A 50 -3.83 10.16 -9.64
C SER A 50 -2.75 11.11 -9.14
N CYS A 51 -1.56 11.01 -9.74
CA CYS A 51 -0.44 11.89 -9.40
C CYS A 51 -0.45 13.19 -10.23
N CYS A 52 -1.44 13.36 -11.09
CA CYS A 52 -1.70 14.62 -11.79
C CYS A 52 -3.11 14.58 -12.38
N PRO A 53 -3.76 15.76 -12.62
CA PRO A 53 -5.12 15.79 -13.13
C PRO A 53 -5.30 15.15 -14.50
N SER A 54 -4.26 15.17 -15.34
CA SER A 54 -4.29 14.59 -16.69
C SER A 54 -3.78 13.14 -16.75
N CYS A 55 -3.38 12.58 -15.62
CA CYS A 55 -2.88 11.21 -15.56
C CYS A 55 -4.03 10.22 -15.53
N SER A 56 -3.76 8.98 -15.95
CA SER A 56 -4.74 7.89 -15.85
C SER A 56 -5.05 7.58 -14.38
N ASN A 57 -6.26 7.07 -14.15
CA ASN A 57 -6.66 6.59 -12.83
C ASN A 57 -5.77 5.43 -12.39
N SER A 58 -5.40 5.40 -11.13
CA SER A 58 -4.55 4.37 -10.55
C SER A 58 -5.15 3.89 -9.23
N PHE A 59 -4.88 2.65 -8.86
CA PHE A 59 -5.28 2.13 -7.53
C PHE A 59 -4.13 2.25 -6.54
N TRP A 60 -2.90 1.95 -6.99
CA TRP A 60 -1.74 1.79 -6.11
C TRP A 60 -0.54 2.63 -6.49
N GLY A 61 -0.60 3.35 -7.59
CA GLY A 61 0.56 4.06 -8.12
C GLY A 61 0.20 5.33 -8.87
N CYS A 62 0.86 5.54 -10.00
CA CYS A 62 0.65 6.74 -10.81
C CYS A 62 0.50 6.37 -12.27
N GLY A 63 -0.55 6.88 -12.91
CA GLY A 63 -0.83 6.65 -14.32
C GLY A 63 -0.14 7.64 -15.27
N SER A 64 0.93 8.28 -14.83
CA SER A 64 1.71 9.20 -15.67
C SER A 64 2.66 8.46 -16.59
N SER A 65 2.89 9.01 -17.78
CA SER A 65 3.93 8.50 -18.70
C SER A 65 5.34 8.65 -18.15
N LEU A 66 5.55 9.47 -17.11
CA LEU A 66 6.82 9.62 -16.42
C LEU A 66 7.18 8.39 -15.58
N TYR A 67 6.21 7.53 -15.28
CA TYR A 67 6.39 6.34 -14.48
C TYR A 67 6.05 5.11 -15.31
N SER A 68 6.68 3.99 -14.98
CA SER A 68 6.28 2.71 -15.53
C SER A 68 4.84 2.38 -15.09
N LYS A 69 4.07 1.70 -15.94
CA LYS A 69 2.76 1.15 -15.57
C LYS A 69 2.85 0.19 -14.38
N ASP A 70 4.05 -0.32 -14.08
CA ASP A 70 4.30 -1.21 -12.95
C ASP A 70 4.74 -0.45 -11.70
N GLY A 71 4.82 0.88 -11.76
CA GLY A 71 5.18 1.71 -10.63
C GLY A 71 4.10 1.73 -9.55
N LEU A 72 4.47 1.37 -8.33
CA LEU A 72 3.59 1.33 -7.18
C LEU A 72 4.03 2.39 -6.18
N MET A 73 3.07 2.99 -5.48
CA MET A 73 3.33 4.08 -4.53
C MET A 73 2.52 3.92 -3.23
N THR A 74 2.01 2.74 -2.95
CA THR A 74 1.20 2.50 -1.75
C THR A 74 2.07 1.89 -0.66
N LEU A 75 2.09 2.54 0.52
CA LEU A 75 2.94 2.17 1.65
C LEU A 75 2.08 1.84 2.85
N ILE A 76 2.57 0.95 3.71
CA ILE A 76 1.98 0.72 5.04
C ILE A 76 3.02 1.10 6.08
N THR A 77 2.60 1.95 7.03
CA THR A 77 3.46 2.46 8.10
C THR A 77 2.84 2.19 9.46
N ASP A 78 3.65 2.32 10.51
CA ASP A 78 3.14 2.45 11.87
C ASP A 78 2.71 3.90 12.15
N THR A 79 2.27 4.18 13.38
CA THR A 79 1.84 5.52 13.79
C THR A 79 3.00 6.50 13.99
N ASN A 80 4.23 6.01 13.99
CA ASN A 80 5.44 6.84 14.02
C ASN A 80 5.99 7.10 12.62
N ARG A 81 5.23 6.72 11.57
CA ARG A 81 5.60 6.89 10.17
C ARG A 81 6.79 6.04 9.74
N ASN A 82 7.08 4.96 10.47
CA ASN A 82 8.07 3.98 10.01
C ASN A 82 7.44 3.11 8.93
N ILE A 83 8.08 3.00 7.78
CA ILE A 83 7.58 2.17 6.68
C ILE A 83 7.79 0.71 7.03
N LEU A 84 6.67 -0.03 7.15
CA LEU A 84 6.68 -1.46 7.41
C LEU A 84 6.61 -2.27 6.11
N LEU A 85 5.84 -1.82 5.15
CA LEU A 85 5.68 -2.45 3.84
C LEU A 85 5.66 -1.38 2.74
N PRO A 86 6.33 -1.60 1.63
CA PRO A 86 7.22 -2.72 1.33
C PRO A 86 8.54 -2.62 2.11
N SER A 87 9.37 -3.67 2.00
CA SER A 87 10.75 -3.60 2.49
C SER A 87 11.49 -2.42 1.84
N LYS A 88 12.38 -1.81 2.60
CA LYS A 88 13.22 -0.69 2.11
C LYS A 88 14.02 -1.06 0.86
N ASP A 89 14.34 -2.35 0.69
CA ASP A 89 15.10 -2.81 -0.47
C ASP A 89 14.36 -2.61 -1.79
N TYR A 90 13.04 -2.50 -1.76
CA TYR A 90 12.23 -2.22 -2.96
C TYR A 90 12.11 -0.74 -3.26
N LEU A 91 12.26 0.13 -2.28
CA LEU A 91 11.94 1.54 -2.42
C LEU A 91 12.98 2.29 -3.24
N ILE A 92 12.51 3.09 -4.17
CA ILE A 92 13.34 4.06 -4.89
C ILE A 92 13.38 5.32 -4.03
N ILE A 93 14.53 5.59 -3.43
CA ILE A 93 14.72 6.73 -2.53
C ILE A 93 15.72 7.76 -3.07
N SER A 94 16.33 7.45 -4.22
CA SER A 94 17.37 8.29 -4.81
C SER A 94 16.96 8.90 -6.10
N HIS A 95 17.31 9.86 -6.64
CA HIS A 95 17.36 10.38 -8.01
C HIS A 95 16.19 11.23 -8.49
N SER A 96 14.93 10.89 -8.20
CA SER A 96 13.82 11.70 -8.67
C SER A 96 12.86 11.99 -7.55
N VAL A 97 12.57 13.26 -7.35
CA VAL A 97 11.55 13.71 -6.39
C VAL A 97 10.20 13.05 -6.70
N TYR A 98 9.92 12.84 -7.99
CA TYR A 98 8.64 12.30 -8.44
C TYR A 98 8.50 10.81 -8.18
N ALA A 99 9.61 10.07 -8.27
CA ALA A 99 9.61 8.61 -8.06
C ALA A 99 9.95 8.20 -6.63
N LYS A 100 10.19 9.16 -5.74
CA LYS A 100 10.56 8.87 -4.36
C LYS A 100 9.46 8.09 -3.65
N HIS A 101 9.85 7.03 -2.97
CA HIS A 101 8.93 6.08 -2.30
C HIS A 101 8.05 5.29 -3.28
N SER A 102 8.51 5.12 -4.51
CA SER A 102 7.91 4.18 -5.45
C SER A 102 8.68 2.85 -5.47
N TYR A 103 8.05 1.82 -6.00
CA TYR A 103 8.62 0.49 -6.10
C TYR A 103 7.92 -0.31 -7.19
N GLN A 104 8.46 -1.47 -7.51
CA GLN A 104 7.86 -2.39 -8.49
C GLN A 104 7.88 -3.82 -7.94
N PHE A 105 6.79 -4.54 -8.20
CA PHE A 105 6.70 -5.98 -7.95
C PHE A 105 6.41 -6.68 -9.28
N PRO A 106 7.19 -7.69 -9.67
CA PRO A 106 6.90 -8.44 -10.90
C PRO A 106 5.47 -8.99 -10.90
N GLY A 107 4.75 -8.76 -12.00
CA GLY A 107 3.38 -9.22 -12.15
C GLY A 107 2.30 -8.32 -11.56
N THR A 108 2.67 -7.25 -10.88
CA THR A 108 1.72 -6.28 -10.32
C THR A 108 1.92 -4.93 -11.00
N HIS A 109 0.84 -4.30 -11.42
CA HIS A 109 0.87 -2.95 -11.98
C HIS A 109 -0.08 -2.03 -11.19
N HIS A 110 -0.05 -0.74 -11.50
CA HIS A 110 -0.76 0.28 -10.70
C HIS A 110 -2.29 0.13 -10.68
N GLN A 111 -2.87 -0.67 -11.58
CA GLN A 111 -4.32 -0.95 -11.65
C GLN A 111 -4.64 -2.41 -11.36
N SER A 112 -3.71 -3.19 -10.82
CA SER A 112 -4.00 -4.57 -10.43
C SER A 112 -5.09 -4.61 -9.38
N PRO A 113 -6.01 -5.58 -9.43
CA PRO A 113 -7.10 -5.68 -8.45
C PRO A 113 -6.60 -5.94 -7.03
N GLU A 114 -5.42 -6.53 -6.90
CA GLU A 114 -4.80 -6.81 -5.61
C GLU A 114 -3.36 -6.33 -5.59
N LEU A 115 -2.91 -5.87 -4.43
CA LEU A 115 -1.52 -5.56 -4.16
C LEU A 115 -1.05 -6.44 -3.01
N VAL A 116 -0.20 -7.42 -3.34
CA VAL A 116 0.38 -8.33 -2.34
C VAL A 116 1.81 -7.89 -2.06
N PHE A 117 2.07 -7.46 -0.83
CA PHE A 117 3.41 -7.07 -0.43
C PHE A 117 4.29 -8.32 -0.29
N ARG A 118 5.59 -8.18 -0.60
CA ARG A 118 6.48 -9.34 -0.64
C ARG A 118 7.19 -9.58 0.67
N ASP A 119 7.74 -8.58 1.26
CA ASP A 119 8.53 -8.63 2.49
C ASP A 119 8.29 -7.34 3.29
N PRO A 120 8.72 -7.28 4.52
CA PRO A 120 9.30 -8.28 5.41
C PRO A 120 8.26 -9.02 6.27
N LEU A 121 8.73 -10.07 7.01
CA LEU A 121 7.96 -10.67 8.09
C LEU A 121 7.77 -9.64 9.20
N LEU A 122 6.54 -9.46 9.65
CA LEU A 122 6.21 -8.49 10.69
C LEU A 122 5.71 -9.19 11.93
N THR A 123 6.08 -8.67 13.09
CA THR A 123 5.47 -9.05 14.36
C THR A 123 4.51 -7.94 14.75
N LEU A 124 3.22 -8.26 14.80
CA LEU A 124 2.16 -7.30 15.03
C LEU A 124 1.34 -7.71 16.25
N SER A 125 0.77 -6.71 16.91
CA SER A 125 -0.03 -6.89 18.12
C SER A 125 -1.48 -6.53 17.86
N ARG A 126 -2.40 -7.25 18.52
CA ARG A 126 -3.82 -6.92 18.47
C ARG A 126 -4.04 -5.46 18.87
N ASN A 127 -4.88 -4.78 18.12
CA ASN A 127 -5.21 -3.36 18.26
C ASN A 127 -4.09 -2.40 17.84
N GLN A 128 -2.97 -2.91 17.35
CA GLN A 128 -1.92 -2.05 16.78
C GLN A 128 -2.50 -1.31 15.59
N GLU A 129 -2.35 0.01 15.58
CA GLU A 129 -2.81 0.86 14.50
C GLU A 129 -1.75 0.95 13.41
N LEU A 130 -2.16 0.75 12.16
CA LEU A 130 -1.30 0.91 10.98
C LEU A 130 -1.96 1.88 10.01
N TRP A 131 -1.16 2.52 9.18
CA TRP A 131 -1.61 3.52 8.22
C TRP A 131 -1.23 3.13 6.80
N ILE A 132 -2.16 3.37 5.87
CA ILE A 132 -1.90 3.21 4.44
C ILE A 132 -1.68 4.61 3.84
N TRP A 133 -0.57 4.76 3.13
CA TRP A 133 -0.18 6.03 2.53
C TRP A 133 0.00 5.91 1.02
N TYR A 134 -0.32 6.99 0.32
CA TYR A 134 0.20 7.22 -1.02
C TYR A 134 1.62 7.79 -0.88
N GLY A 135 2.58 7.25 -1.64
CA GLY A 135 4.00 7.56 -1.43
C GLY A 135 4.35 9.04 -1.53
N GLN A 136 3.78 9.77 -2.48
CA GLN A 136 4.02 11.21 -2.60
C GLN A 136 3.42 11.99 -1.44
N ASP A 137 2.27 11.58 -0.94
CA ASP A 137 1.65 12.19 0.25
C ASP A 137 2.50 11.95 1.49
N TYR A 138 2.97 10.72 1.67
CA TYR A 138 3.89 10.37 2.76
C TYR A 138 5.16 11.21 2.72
N ALA A 139 5.74 11.36 1.53
CA ALA A 139 7.00 12.09 1.35
C ALA A 139 6.82 13.61 1.41
N GLY A 140 5.61 14.11 1.17
CA GLY A 140 5.34 15.54 1.08
C GLY A 140 5.94 16.19 -0.17
N TYR A 141 6.14 15.42 -1.24
CA TYR A 141 6.74 15.90 -2.48
C TYR A 141 5.77 15.76 -3.64
N SER A 142 5.69 16.81 -4.47
CA SER A 142 4.90 16.81 -5.72
C SER A 142 3.44 16.41 -5.54
N GLU A 143 2.89 16.61 -4.35
CA GLU A 143 1.53 16.15 -4.06
C GLU A 143 0.45 17.17 -4.39
N SER A 144 0.81 18.43 -4.64
CA SER A 144 -0.17 19.51 -4.79
C SER A 144 -1.12 19.31 -5.98
N ASN A 145 -0.71 18.56 -7.00
CA ASN A 145 -1.55 18.23 -8.16
C ASN A 145 -2.11 16.81 -8.10
N ASN A 146 -1.92 16.10 -7.00
CA ASN A 146 -2.49 14.78 -6.81
C ASN A 146 -3.97 14.88 -6.52
N VAL A 147 -4.74 13.91 -6.99
CA VAL A 147 -6.19 13.86 -6.79
C VAL A 147 -6.65 12.44 -6.45
N GLY A 148 -7.82 12.37 -5.81
CA GLY A 148 -8.53 11.13 -5.60
C GLY A 148 -8.17 10.40 -4.32
N LYS A 149 -8.85 9.27 -4.14
CA LYS A 149 -8.62 8.32 -3.05
C LYS A 149 -8.95 6.92 -3.50
N THR A 150 -8.24 5.95 -2.95
CA THR A 150 -8.49 4.53 -3.12
C THR A 150 -9.04 3.95 -1.84
N CYS A 151 -10.08 3.13 -1.94
CA CYS A 151 -10.62 2.37 -0.82
C CYS A 151 -10.33 0.89 -1.03
N THR A 152 -9.85 0.23 0.01
CA THR A 152 -9.33 -1.13 -0.08
C THR A 152 -9.75 -1.97 1.11
N ASP A 153 -9.84 -3.29 0.90
CA ASP A 153 -9.83 -4.26 2.01
C ASP A 153 -8.38 -4.65 2.31
N VAL A 154 -8.13 -4.97 3.56
CA VAL A 154 -6.80 -5.34 4.07
C VAL A 154 -6.84 -6.77 4.58
N TYR A 155 -5.91 -7.58 4.09
CA TYR A 155 -5.75 -8.97 4.52
C TYR A 155 -4.34 -9.18 5.05
N ALA A 156 -4.21 -10.01 6.07
CA ALA A 156 -2.93 -10.42 6.64
C ALA A 156 -2.78 -11.93 6.52
N LEU A 157 -1.58 -12.38 6.19
CA LEU A 157 -1.23 -13.79 6.11
C LEU A 157 -0.35 -14.12 7.31
N TYR A 158 -0.92 -14.79 8.29
CA TYR A 158 -0.21 -15.20 9.50
C TYR A 158 0.57 -16.50 9.29
N VAL A 159 1.68 -16.61 9.97
CA VAL A 159 2.51 -17.83 9.99
C VAL A 159 2.39 -18.56 11.32
#